data_e7594dcb382fc9c727114b31940e1ae9
#
_entry.id   e7594dcb382fc9c727114b31940e1ae9
#
_cell.length_a   1.000
_cell.length_b   1.000
_cell.length_c   1.000
_cell.angle_alpha   90.00
_cell.angle_beta   90.00
_cell.angle_gamma   90.00
#
_symmetry.space_group_name_H-M   'P 1'
#
loop_
_entity.id
_entity.type
_entity.pdbx_description
1 polymer ?
#
loop_
_entity_poly.entity_id
_entity_poly.type
_entity_poly.pdbx_seq_one_letter_code
_entity_poly.pdbx_strand_id
1 'polypeptide(L)'
;MKHTVVSEWQSGMHFVADSVGGNAILDADEEVGGKGLGKRPKPLMLVSLAGCTGMDVVSLLKKMRVEVDDFRVEVNGELTDEHPKTYHTVKVDYYFGGEEVASSKDKIEKAVNLSVDKYCGVYEMFRQFATITFEIHYL
;
A
#
# COMPACT_ATOMS: atom_id res chain seq x y z
N MET A 1 0.72 20.48 8.35
CA MET A 1 1.18 20.25 6.97
C MET A 1 0.00 19.84 6.09
N LYS A 2 0.00 20.29 4.85
CA LYS A 2 -1.08 20.04 3.91
C LYS A 2 -0.54 19.48 2.59
N HIS A 3 -1.19 18.47 2.06
CA HIS A 3 -0.94 17.99 0.71
C HIS A 3 -2.09 18.41 -0.20
N THR A 4 -1.77 18.77 -1.43
CA THR A 4 -2.75 19.14 -2.45
C THR A 4 -2.59 18.25 -3.67
N VAL A 5 -3.70 17.76 -4.18
CA VAL A 5 -3.76 16.97 -5.42
C VAL A 5 -4.64 17.73 -6.40
N VAL A 6 -4.17 17.87 -7.63
CA VAL A 6 -4.98 18.46 -8.72
C VAL A 6 -5.17 17.37 -9.76
N SER A 7 -6.41 16.95 -9.96
CA SER A 7 -6.76 15.90 -10.92
C SER A 7 -7.52 16.52 -12.08
N GLU A 8 -6.93 16.45 -13.28
CA GLU A 8 -7.50 17.05 -14.48
C GLU A 8 -8.03 15.99 -15.41
N TRP A 9 -9.28 16.17 -15.82
CA TRP A 9 -9.92 15.30 -16.81
C TRP A 9 -9.30 15.52 -18.18
N GLN A 10 -8.94 14.44 -18.84
CA GLN A 10 -8.37 14.47 -20.19
C GLN A 10 -9.44 14.16 -21.24
N SER A 11 -10.04 13.00 -21.15
CA SER A 11 -11.10 12.53 -22.04
C SER A 11 -11.70 11.24 -21.47
N GLY A 12 -12.92 10.90 -21.84
CA GLY A 12 -13.57 9.67 -21.34
C GLY A 12 -13.53 9.58 -19.83
N MET A 13 -12.89 8.56 -19.29
CA MET A 13 -12.67 8.36 -17.84
C MET A 13 -11.23 8.64 -17.42
N HIS A 14 -10.43 9.16 -18.34
CA HIS A 14 -8.99 9.37 -18.14
C HIS A 14 -8.72 10.70 -17.42
N PHE A 15 -8.02 10.61 -16.29
CA PHE A 15 -7.56 11.74 -15.51
C PHE A 15 -6.05 11.68 -15.31
N VAL A 16 -5.44 12.83 -15.19
CA VAL A 16 -4.05 12.95 -14.74
C VAL A 16 -4.05 13.72 -13.42
N ALA A 17 -3.58 13.10 -12.37
CA ALA A 17 -3.53 13.68 -11.03
C ALA A 17 -2.09 14.09 -10.72
N ASP A 18 -1.88 15.36 -10.44
CA ASP A 18 -0.58 15.90 -10.04
C ASP A 18 -0.53 16.02 -8.52
N SER A 19 0.56 15.56 -7.95
CA SER A 19 0.80 15.62 -6.51
C SER A 19 2.29 15.66 -6.23
N VAL A 20 2.67 15.66 -4.96
CA VAL A 20 4.08 15.59 -4.57
C VAL A 20 4.73 14.34 -5.16
N GLY A 21 5.82 14.51 -5.89
CA GLY A 21 6.59 13.41 -6.44
C GLY A 21 6.24 13.03 -7.88
N GLY A 22 5.18 13.59 -8.45
CA GLY A 22 4.83 13.34 -9.84
C GLY A 22 3.36 13.10 -10.10
N ASN A 23 3.06 12.59 -11.29
CA ASN A 23 1.70 12.37 -11.75
C ASN A 23 1.26 10.93 -11.56
N ALA A 24 -0.02 10.75 -11.25
CA ALA A 24 -0.70 9.47 -11.33
C ALA A 24 -1.72 9.53 -12.48
N ILE A 25 -1.67 8.54 -13.35
CA ILE A 25 -2.63 8.40 -14.45
C ILE A 25 -3.76 7.49 -13.99
N LEU A 26 -4.98 7.99 -14.08
CA LEU A 26 -6.19 7.28 -13.66
C LEU A 26 -7.09 6.99 -14.86
N ASP A 27 -7.67 5.81 -14.86
CA ASP A 27 -8.67 5.43 -15.86
C ASP A 27 -9.59 4.37 -15.25
N ALA A 28 -10.62 4.02 -15.97
CA ALA A 28 -11.58 2.99 -15.60
C ALA A 28 -11.47 1.79 -16.55
N ASP A 29 -12.18 0.73 -16.18
CA ASP A 29 -12.31 -0.44 -17.04
C ASP A 29 -13.22 -0.13 -18.24
N GLU A 30 -13.05 -0.88 -19.33
CA GLU A 30 -13.84 -0.70 -20.54
C GLU A 30 -15.33 -0.85 -20.28
N GLU A 31 -15.72 -1.73 -19.38
CA GLU A 31 -17.10 -1.99 -18.99
C GLU A 31 -17.82 -0.77 -18.44
N VAL A 32 -17.07 0.18 -17.88
CA VAL A 32 -17.63 1.42 -17.32
C VAL A 32 -17.20 2.66 -18.10
N GLY A 33 -16.78 2.48 -19.35
CA GLY A 33 -16.47 3.58 -20.27
C GLY A 33 -15.00 3.99 -20.30
N GLY A 34 -14.13 3.28 -19.62
CA GLY A 34 -12.69 3.54 -19.63
C GLY A 34 -11.98 2.84 -20.79
N LYS A 35 -10.68 3.10 -20.88
CA LYS A 35 -9.77 2.46 -21.84
C LYS A 35 -8.66 1.67 -21.16
N GLY A 36 -8.69 1.58 -19.85
CA GLY A 36 -7.68 0.85 -19.09
C GLY A 36 -6.27 1.46 -19.16
N LEU A 37 -6.15 2.75 -19.42
CA LEU A 37 -4.86 3.43 -19.63
C LEU A 37 -4.10 3.74 -18.35
N GLY A 38 -4.77 3.68 -17.20
CA GLY A 38 -4.15 4.07 -15.95
C GLY A 38 -4.63 3.24 -14.76
N LYS A 39 -4.24 3.67 -13.57
CA LYS A 39 -4.63 3.03 -12.31
C LYS A 39 -6.11 3.22 -12.04
N ARG A 40 -6.74 2.20 -11.47
CA ARG A 40 -8.11 2.33 -10.97
C ARG A 40 -8.04 3.02 -9.61
N PRO A 41 -8.93 4.00 -9.32
CA PRO A 41 -8.83 4.80 -8.10
C PRO A 41 -8.86 4.01 -6.79
N LYS A 42 -9.76 3.07 -6.64
CA LYS A 42 -9.85 2.30 -5.38
C LYS A 42 -8.60 1.45 -5.10
N PRO A 43 -8.12 0.61 -6.04
CA PRO A 43 -6.88 -0.13 -5.80
C PRO A 43 -5.66 0.76 -5.54
N LEU A 44 -5.68 2.01 -6.01
CA LEU A 44 -4.62 2.96 -5.74
C LEU A 44 -4.48 3.26 -4.24
N MET A 45 -5.56 3.16 -3.47
CA MET A 45 -5.49 3.25 -2.01
C MET A 45 -4.67 2.11 -1.42
N LEU A 46 -4.78 0.91 -1.98
CA LEU A 46 -3.99 -0.25 -1.55
C LEU A 46 -2.51 -0.08 -1.93
N VAL A 47 -2.24 0.54 -3.06
CA VAL A 47 -0.86 0.91 -3.47
C VAL A 47 -0.25 1.87 -2.44
N SER A 48 -1.01 2.86 -1.99
CA SER A 48 -0.57 3.81 -0.97
C SER A 48 -0.23 3.11 0.34
N LEU A 49 -1.07 2.17 0.75
CA LEU A 49 -0.83 1.37 1.96
C LEU A 49 0.45 0.54 1.84
N ALA A 50 0.62 -0.18 0.74
CA ALA A 50 1.80 -1.01 0.50
C ALA A 50 3.09 -0.18 0.50
N GLY A 51 3.07 0.97 -0.17
CA GLY A 51 4.22 1.87 -0.23
C GLY A 51 4.57 2.48 1.12
N CYS A 52 3.57 2.97 1.84
CA CYS A 52 3.76 3.63 3.13
C CYS A 52 4.40 2.67 4.15
N THR A 53 3.79 1.52 4.38
CA THR A 53 4.33 0.53 5.32
C THR A 53 5.65 -0.07 4.83
N GLY A 54 5.78 -0.31 3.52
CA GLY A 54 7.01 -0.86 2.93
C GLY A 54 8.21 0.06 3.15
N MET A 55 8.05 1.35 2.94
CA MET A 55 9.11 2.35 3.17
C MET A 55 9.51 2.41 4.65
N ASP A 56 8.54 2.34 5.56
CA ASP A 56 8.83 2.27 7.00
C ASP A 56 9.71 1.06 7.34
N VAL A 57 9.30 -0.11 6.87
CA VAL A 57 10.00 -1.37 7.15
C VAL A 57 11.44 -1.32 6.63
N VAL A 58 11.64 -0.86 5.39
CA VAL A 58 12.99 -0.72 4.82
C VAL A 58 13.84 0.25 5.65
N SER A 59 13.29 1.39 6.04
CA SER A 59 13.98 2.37 6.85
C SER A 59 14.38 1.80 8.23
N LEU A 60 13.46 1.08 8.86
CA LEU A 60 13.70 0.47 10.17
C LEU A 60 14.73 -0.65 10.12
N LEU A 61 14.66 -1.52 9.10
CA LEU A 61 15.64 -2.59 8.90
C LEU A 61 17.04 -2.04 8.69
N LYS A 62 17.16 -0.95 7.93
CA LYS A 62 18.43 -0.26 7.74
C LYS A 62 19.00 0.25 9.06
N LYS A 63 18.18 0.85 9.91
CA LYS A 63 18.58 1.31 11.26
C LYS A 63 18.98 0.16 12.16
N MET A 64 18.34 -0.98 12.04
CA MET A 64 18.65 -2.20 12.80
C MET A 64 19.81 -2.99 12.22
N ARG A 65 20.38 -2.54 11.09
CA ARG A 65 21.48 -3.20 10.38
C ARG A 65 21.14 -4.62 9.92
N VAL A 66 19.92 -4.79 9.42
CA VAL A 66 19.46 -6.04 8.81
C VAL A 66 19.40 -5.85 7.30
N GLU A 67 20.09 -6.72 6.57
CA GLU A 67 20.04 -6.75 5.12
C GLU A 67 19.07 -7.82 4.65
N VAL A 68 18.19 -7.45 3.73
CA VAL A 68 17.31 -8.37 3.03
C VAL A 68 17.57 -8.23 1.54
N ASP A 69 17.59 -9.36 0.82
CA ASP A 69 17.85 -9.36 -0.62
C ASP A 69 16.55 -9.23 -1.41
N ASP A 70 15.47 -9.67 -0.83
CA ASP A 70 14.15 -9.65 -1.46
C ASP A 70 13.10 -9.23 -0.43
N PHE A 71 12.31 -8.23 -0.79
CA PHE A 71 11.23 -7.74 0.05
C PHE A 71 10.07 -7.28 -0.82
N ARG A 72 8.89 -7.79 -0.52
CA ARG A 72 7.67 -7.30 -1.17
C ARG A 72 6.52 -7.24 -0.18
N VAL A 73 5.59 -6.38 -0.47
CA VAL A 73 4.35 -6.23 0.30
C VAL A 73 3.19 -6.51 -0.64
N GLU A 74 2.34 -7.47 -0.29
CA GLU A 74 1.09 -7.71 -0.98
C GLU A 74 -0.06 -7.21 -0.12
N VAL A 75 -1.00 -6.51 -0.74
CA VAL A 75 -2.18 -6.01 -0.06
C VAL A 75 -3.42 -6.53 -0.79
N ASN A 76 -4.27 -7.23 -0.07
CA ASN A 76 -5.54 -7.73 -0.57
C ASN A 76 -6.67 -7.03 0.17
N GLY A 77 -7.55 -6.37 -0.57
CA GLY A 77 -8.71 -5.69 -0.03
C GLY A 77 -9.99 -6.26 -0.61
N GLU A 78 -10.97 -6.50 0.25
CA GLU A 78 -12.30 -6.96 -0.16
C GLU A 78 -13.30 -5.83 -0.03
N LEU A 79 -14.03 -5.59 -1.12
CA LEU A 79 -15.06 -4.57 -1.19
C LEU A 79 -16.39 -5.09 -0.67
N THR A 80 -17.20 -4.19 -0.12
CA THR A 80 -18.60 -4.47 0.17
C THR A 80 -19.38 -4.73 -1.12
N ASP A 81 -20.50 -5.44 -1.02
CA ASP A 81 -21.32 -5.79 -2.20
C ASP A 81 -22.19 -4.65 -2.69
N GLU A 82 -22.62 -3.78 -1.79
CA GLU A 82 -23.55 -2.69 -2.11
C GLU A 82 -22.84 -1.33 -2.20
N HIS A 83 -23.36 -0.45 -3.04
CA HIS A 83 -22.88 0.92 -3.15
C HIS A 83 -23.22 1.75 -1.91
N PRO A 84 -22.31 2.63 -1.47
CA PRO A 84 -20.96 2.81 -1.97
C PRO A 84 -20.07 1.63 -1.55
N LYS A 85 -19.38 1.04 -2.54
CA LYS A 85 -18.48 -0.09 -2.31
C LYS A 85 -17.19 0.37 -1.66
N THR A 86 -16.93 -0.09 -0.46
CA THR A 86 -15.75 0.27 0.33
C THR A 86 -14.98 -0.98 0.72
N TYR A 87 -13.68 -0.83 0.98
CA TYR A 87 -12.90 -1.94 1.55
C TYR A 87 -13.35 -2.18 2.98
N HIS A 88 -13.82 -3.39 3.28
CA HIS A 88 -14.21 -3.76 4.63
C HIS A 88 -13.20 -4.70 5.30
N THR A 89 -12.45 -5.46 4.52
CA THR A 89 -11.42 -6.36 5.02
C THR A 89 -10.16 -6.18 4.19
N VAL A 90 -9.02 -5.94 4.85
CA VAL A 90 -7.74 -5.74 4.19
C VAL A 90 -6.70 -6.61 4.88
N LYS A 91 -5.93 -7.34 4.09
CA LYS A 91 -4.79 -8.13 4.59
C LYS A 91 -3.51 -7.66 3.95
N VAL A 92 -2.49 -7.43 4.78
CA VAL A 92 -1.15 -7.05 4.34
C VAL A 92 -0.21 -8.22 4.59
N ASP A 93 0.42 -8.71 3.53
CA ASP A 93 1.41 -9.80 3.62
C ASP A 93 2.79 -9.25 3.28
N TYR A 94 3.73 -9.44 4.21
CA TYR A 94 5.13 -9.04 4.03
C TYR A 94 5.97 -10.27 3.75
N TYR A 95 6.76 -10.23 2.67
CA TYR A 95 7.62 -11.35 2.25
C TYR A 95 9.08 -10.91 2.30
N PHE A 96 9.90 -11.68 2.99
CA PHE A 96 11.33 -11.39 3.15
C PHE A 96 12.19 -12.57 2.70
N GLY A 97 13.23 -12.28 1.93
CA GLY A 97 14.20 -13.27 1.49
C GLY A 97 15.63 -12.73 1.62
N GLY A 98 16.57 -13.63 1.82
CA GLY A 98 17.99 -13.30 1.95
C GLY A 98 18.69 -14.15 3.02
N GLU A 99 20.02 -14.16 2.99
CA GLU A 99 20.83 -14.95 3.90
C GLU A 99 20.68 -14.57 5.37
N GLU A 100 20.48 -13.29 5.66
CA GLU A 100 20.35 -12.79 7.04
C GLU A 100 18.94 -12.93 7.62
N VAL A 101 17.96 -13.28 6.80
CA VAL A 101 16.54 -13.29 7.21
C VAL A 101 16.31 -14.28 8.35
N ALA A 102 16.82 -15.51 8.22
CA ALA A 102 16.60 -16.54 9.23
C ALA A 102 17.13 -16.17 10.62
N SER A 103 18.27 -15.45 10.68
CA SER A 103 18.89 -15.02 11.94
C SER A 103 18.35 -13.68 12.45
N SER A 104 17.51 -13.01 11.67
CA SER A 104 17.03 -11.65 11.98
C SER A 104 15.52 -11.55 12.13
N LYS A 105 14.84 -12.68 12.31
CA LYS A 105 13.37 -12.71 12.42
C LYS A 105 12.82 -11.78 13.49
N ASP A 106 13.47 -11.74 14.66
CA ASP A 106 13.02 -10.86 15.74
C ASP A 106 13.07 -9.37 15.35
N LYS A 107 14.12 -8.96 14.64
CA LYS A 107 14.27 -7.60 14.15
C LYS A 107 13.27 -7.28 13.04
N ILE A 108 13.03 -8.22 12.15
CA ILE A 108 12.05 -8.10 11.07
C ILE A 108 10.65 -7.94 11.66
N GLU A 109 10.26 -8.77 12.60
CA GLU A 109 8.98 -8.67 13.29
C GLU A 109 8.84 -7.33 14.01
N LYS A 110 9.89 -6.87 14.66
CA LYS A 110 9.90 -5.57 15.33
C LYS A 110 9.71 -4.43 14.34
N ALA A 111 10.38 -4.47 13.20
CA ALA A 111 10.25 -3.45 12.16
C ALA A 111 8.82 -3.38 11.62
N VAL A 112 8.22 -4.53 11.31
CA VAL A 112 6.84 -4.59 10.82
C VAL A 112 5.86 -4.08 11.89
N ASN A 113 5.99 -4.54 13.12
CA ASN A 113 5.11 -4.10 14.22
C ASN A 113 5.23 -2.59 14.47
N LEU A 114 6.43 -2.02 14.41
CA LEU A 114 6.61 -0.58 14.54
C LEU A 114 5.94 0.21 13.41
N SER A 115 5.99 -0.31 12.18
CA SER A 115 5.29 0.32 11.08
C SER A 115 3.79 0.33 11.30
N VAL A 116 3.19 -0.84 11.58
CA VAL A 116 1.73 -0.97 11.71
C VAL A 116 1.18 -0.28 12.96
N ASP A 117 1.91 -0.25 14.05
CA ASP A 117 1.42 0.29 15.32
C ASP A 117 1.77 1.76 15.53
N LYS A 118 2.83 2.26 14.90
CA LYS A 118 3.36 3.59 15.24
C LYS A 118 3.57 4.53 14.06
N TYR A 119 4.09 4.03 12.94
CA TYR A 119 4.60 4.91 11.90
C TYR A 119 3.74 5.03 10.64
N CYS A 120 3.08 3.97 10.20
CA CYS A 120 2.33 4.01 8.96
C CYS A 120 0.97 4.70 9.14
N GLY A 121 0.90 5.98 8.74
CA GLY A 121 -0.35 6.73 8.80
C GLY A 121 -1.44 6.14 7.91
N VAL A 122 -1.08 5.58 6.76
CA VAL A 122 -2.07 4.96 5.86
C VAL A 122 -2.66 3.69 6.49
N TYR A 123 -1.83 2.88 7.16
CA TYR A 123 -2.33 1.72 7.89
C TYR A 123 -3.34 2.14 8.97
N GLU A 124 -3.02 3.20 9.71
CA GLU A 124 -3.91 3.75 10.74
C GLU A 124 -5.22 4.27 10.14
N MET A 125 -5.17 4.92 8.97
CA MET A 125 -6.39 5.35 8.28
C MET A 125 -7.27 4.14 7.93
N PHE A 126 -6.68 3.07 7.41
CA PHE A 126 -7.42 1.85 7.10
C PHE A 126 -8.06 1.21 8.33
N ARG A 127 -7.43 1.30 9.52
CA ARG A 127 -8.05 0.84 10.76
C ARG A 127 -9.38 1.51 11.06
N GLN A 128 -9.55 2.76 10.63
CA GLN A 128 -10.75 3.54 10.91
C GLN A 128 -11.99 3.02 10.17
N PHE A 129 -11.81 2.30 9.06
CA PHE A 129 -12.95 1.87 8.24
C PHE A 129 -12.93 0.39 7.84
N ALA A 130 -11.86 -0.32 8.11
CA ALA A 130 -11.72 -1.73 7.70
C ALA A 130 -11.14 -2.58 8.82
N THR A 131 -11.43 -3.87 8.76
CA THR A 131 -10.72 -4.86 9.56
C THR A 131 -9.42 -5.14 8.83
N ILE A 132 -8.30 -4.65 9.34
CA ILE A 132 -6.99 -4.80 8.73
C ILE A 132 -6.10 -5.71 9.56
N THR A 133 -5.49 -6.69 8.90
CA THR A 133 -4.58 -7.66 9.50
C THR A 133 -3.31 -7.77 8.68
N PHE A 134 -2.27 -8.35 9.27
CA PHE A 134 -1.01 -8.59 8.54
C PHE A 134 -0.41 -9.93 8.90
N GLU A 135 0.47 -10.40 8.04
CA GLU A 135 1.23 -11.62 8.24
C GLU A 135 2.62 -11.47 7.63
N ILE A 136 3.62 -12.07 8.26
CA ILE A 136 5.01 -12.05 7.81
C ILE A 136 5.39 -13.43 7.29
N HIS A 137 5.97 -13.45 6.08
CA HIS A 137 6.41 -14.67 5.41
C HIS A 137 7.91 -14.62 5.14
N TYR A 138 8.57 -15.72 5.39
CA TYR A 138 10.01 -15.87 5.14
C TYR A 138 10.22 -16.83 3.96
N LEU A 139 10.95 -16.34 2.97
CA LEU A 139 11.21 -17.07 1.74
C LEU A 139 12.42 -18.02 1.86
#